data_85c6228588b7db53681115cd29058fad
#
_entry.id   85c6228588b7db53681115cd29058fad
#
_cell.length_a   1.000
_cell.length_b   1.000
_cell.length_c   1.000
_cell.angle_alpha   90.00
_cell.angle_beta   90.00
_cell.angle_gamma   90.00
#
_symmetry.space_group_name_H-M   'P 1'
#
loop_
_entity.id
_entity.type
_entity.pdbx_description
1 polymer ?
#
loop_
_entity_poly.entity_id
_entity_poly.type
_entity_poly.pdbx_seq_one_letter_code
_entity_poly.pdbx_strand_id
1 'polypeptide(L)'
;MNKSEAISEWKEINQPFELDFQKCYNYRDFDAWDKIWDKIFKTFGFEEDAFQHSFLVDIGCGSRPALSYFSVDNEKHCVDPLLSEFLNIEKQPCGCNINEHDKTKCTLPGHTNFHYRYEEKPNINVRNWFEEEDYKIHPFPYEEFILPLENRADFVLCWNVLDHGYDWRAGIENIIKYLKTDGMLLLATDFERHKFHIGIDNPSELKEMIEDNFEILQTEESGTVVVDKDRRKFNVGMDRDYMVLGKKK
;
A
#
# COMPACT_ATOMS: atom_id res chain seq x y z
N MET A 1 -13.68 -14.06 15.34
CA MET A 1 -12.87 -15.07 14.60
C MET A 1 -11.62 -15.34 15.44
N ASN A 2 -11.23 -16.61 15.61
CA ASN A 2 -9.96 -16.89 16.30
C ASN A 2 -8.75 -16.72 15.34
N LYS A 3 -7.54 -16.61 15.89
CA LYS A 3 -6.32 -16.34 15.08
C LYS A 3 -6.07 -17.42 14.00
N SER A 4 -6.34 -18.68 14.27
CA SER A 4 -6.15 -19.76 13.29
C SER A 4 -7.14 -19.67 12.13
N GLU A 5 -8.39 -19.32 12.41
CA GLU A 5 -9.42 -19.07 11.38
C GLU A 5 -9.03 -17.84 10.53
N ALA A 6 -8.56 -16.76 11.17
CA ALA A 6 -8.11 -15.56 10.46
C ALA A 6 -6.95 -15.85 9.51
N ILE A 7 -5.94 -16.61 9.96
CA ILE A 7 -4.81 -17.01 9.13
C ILE A 7 -5.25 -17.88 7.95
N SER A 8 -6.19 -18.82 8.17
CA SER A 8 -6.71 -19.69 7.10
C SER A 8 -7.46 -18.87 6.05
N GLU A 9 -8.38 -18.00 6.49
CA GLU A 9 -9.12 -17.10 5.59
C GLU A 9 -8.17 -16.18 4.80
N TRP A 10 -7.17 -15.62 5.47
CA TRP A 10 -6.18 -14.77 4.85
C TRP A 10 -5.39 -15.49 3.75
N LYS A 11 -4.91 -16.72 4.01
CA LYS A 11 -4.18 -17.52 3.03
C LYS A 11 -5.02 -18.04 1.87
N GLU A 12 -6.25 -18.44 2.15
CA GLU A 12 -7.08 -19.14 1.17
C GLU A 12 -7.95 -18.19 0.33
N ILE A 13 -8.22 -17.00 0.81
CA ILE A 13 -9.13 -16.05 0.16
C ILE A 13 -8.43 -14.74 -0.17
N ASN A 14 -7.80 -14.07 0.84
CA ASN A 14 -7.32 -12.72 0.68
C ASN A 14 -6.05 -12.67 -0.19
N GLN A 15 -5.06 -13.51 0.08
CA GLN A 15 -3.82 -13.53 -0.71
C GLN A 15 -4.05 -13.87 -2.20
N PRO A 16 -4.81 -14.92 -2.57
CA PRO A 16 -5.10 -15.20 -3.97
C PRO A 16 -5.85 -14.05 -4.66
N PHE A 17 -6.78 -13.41 -3.95
CA PHE A 17 -7.49 -12.25 -4.49
C PHE A 17 -6.55 -11.07 -4.73
N GLU A 18 -5.69 -10.75 -3.76
CA GLU A 18 -4.72 -9.65 -3.87
C GLU A 18 -3.74 -9.91 -5.01
N LEU A 19 -3.22 -11.14 -5.12
CA LEU A 19 -2.33 -11.51 -6.22
C LEU A 19 -3.00 -11.31 -7.59
N ASP A 20 -4.24 -11.73 -7.75
CA ASP A 20 -4.98 -11.56 -8.99
C ASP A 20 -5.30 -10.08 -9.25
N PHE A 21 -5.63 -9.33 -8.21
CA PHE A 21 -5.85 -7.89 -8.29
C PHE A 21 -4.57 -7.16 -8.74
N GLN A 22 -3.42 -7.47 -8.16
CA GLN A 22 -2.15 -6.87 -8.50
C GLN A 22 -1.71 -7.22 -9.94
N LYS A 23 -1.96 -8.42 -10.42
CA LYS A 23 -1.73 -8.78 -11.83
C LYS A 23 -2.46 -7.87 -12.79
N CYS A 24 -3.67 -7.42 -12.45
CA CYS A 24 -4.50 -6.56 -13.28
C CYS A 24 -4.26 -5.07 -13.03
N TYR A 25 -4.05 -4.70 -11.78
CA TYR A 25 -3.87 -3.32 -11.35
C TYR A 25 -2.63 -2.66 -11.95
N ASN A 26 -1.61 -3.46 -12.21
CA ASN A 26 -0.30 -3.01 -12.69
C ASN A 26 -0.28 -2.43 -14.11
N TYR A 27 -1.40 -2.47 -14.83
CA TYR A 27 -1.58 -1.81 -16.14
C TYR A 27 -2.10 -0.38 -16.05
N ARG A 28 -2.39 0.09 -14.86
CA ARG A 28 -2.73 1.49 -14.68
C ARG A 28 -1.50 2.34 -15.00
N ASP A 29 -1.79 3.41 -15.67
CA ASP A 29 -0.82 4.41 -16.08
C ASP A 29 0.19 4.71 -14.97
N PHE A 30 1.48 4.47 -15.24
CA PHE A 30 2.56 4.77 -14.29
C PHE A 30 2.51 6.24 -13.87
N ASP A 31 2.24 7.13 -14.83
CA ASP A 31 2.12 8.55 -14.56
C ASP A 31 0.95 8.88 -13.62
N ALA A 32 -0.12 8.09 -13.66
CA ALA A 32 -1.25 8.27 -12.74
C ALA A 32 -0.89 7.84 -11.32
N TRP A 33 -0.14 6.74 -11.16
CA TRP A 33 0.30 6.26 -9.86
C TRP A 33 1.27 7.24 -9.19
N ASP A 34 2.24 7.76 -9.93
CA ASP A 34 3.19 8.74 -9.41
C ASP A 34 2.47 10.04 -9.00
N LYS A 35 1.51 10.51 -9.79
CA LYS A 35 0.65 11.66 -9.43
C LYS A 35 -0.20 11.42 -8.18
N ILE A 36 -0.63 10.18 -7.96
CA ILE A 36 -1.36 9.80 -6.76
C ILE A 36 -0.48 9.96 -5.54
N TRP A 37 0.71 9.35 -5.59
CA TRP A 37 1.63 9.40 -4.47
C TRP A 37 2.20 10.80 -4.25
N ASP A 38 2.51 11.54 -5.31
CA ASP A 38 2.84 12.96 -5.23
C ASP A 38 1.78 13.74 -4.45
N LYS A 39 0.51 13.50 -4.77
CA LYS A 39 -0.58 14.18 -4.08
C LYS A 39 -0.72 13.73 -2.63
N ILE A 40 -0.63 12.43 -2.34
CA ILE A 40 -0.72 11.90 -0.98
C ILE A 40 0.39 12.51 -0.13
N PHE A 41 1.65 12.37 -0.56
CA PHE A 41 2.79 12.85 0.20
C PHE A 41 2.74 14.36 0.41
N LYS A 42 2.42 15.15 -0.63
CA LYS A 42 2.25 16.60 -0.51
C LYS A 42 1.11 17.01 0.43
N THR A 43 0.01 16.23 0.50
CA THR A 43 -1.07 16.47 1.47
C THR A 43 -0.56 16.39 2.90
N PHE A 44 0.40 15.47 3.16
CA PHE A 44 1.04 15.32 4.46
C PHE A 44 2.35 16.12 4.61
N GLY A 45 2.63 17.05 3.70
CA GLY A 45 3.74 17.98 3.80
C GLY A 45 5.10 17.41 3.38
N PHE A 46 5.13 16.29 2.64
CA PHE A 46 6.36 15.69 2.15
C PHE A 46 6.66 16.08 0.71
N GLU A 47 7.87 16.54 0.47
CA GLU A 47 8.46 16.71 -0.85
C GLU A 47 9.39 15.52 -1.17
N GLU A 48 9.81 15.38 -2.42
CA GLU A 48 10.65 14.25 -2.89
C GLU A 48 11.96 14.10 -2.13
N ASP A 49 12.50 15.19 -1.60
CA ASP A 49 13.74 15.26 -0.82
C ASP A 49 13.55 15.21 0.70
N ALA A 50 12.32 14.95 1.18
CA ALA A 50 11.99 15.02 2.61
C ALA A 50 12.83 14.09 3.51
N PHE A 51 13.36 12.99 2.97
CA PHE A 51 14.04 11.93 3.73
C PHE A 51 15.41 11.59 3.15
N GLN A 52 16.22 12.57 2.81
CA GLN A 52 17.57 12.30 2.27
C GLN A 52 18.42 11.44 3.22
N HIS A 53 19.06 10.40 2.68
CA HIS A 53 19.92 9.45 3.42
C HIS A 53 19.22 8.74 4.59
N SER A 54 17.94 8.52 4.48
CA SER A 54 17.10 7.91 5.52
C SER A 54 16.78 6.44 5.23
N PHE A 55 16.36 5.75 6.28
CA PHE A 55 15.89 4.37 6.22
C PHE A 55 14.35 4.36 6.15
N LEU A 56 13.80 3.95 5.02
CA LEU A 56 12.37 4.01 4.73
C LEU A 56 11.79 2.61 4.62
N VAL A 57 10.60 2.38 5.17
CA VAL A 57 9.90 1.09 5.12
C VAL A 57 8.50 1.27 4.56
N ASP A 58 8.15 0.48 3.56
CA ASP A 58 6.81 0.39 2.97
C ASP A 58 6.16 -0.94 3.37
N ILE A 59 5.16 -0.88 4.22
CA ILE A 59 4.40 -2.03 4.71
C ILE A 59 3.22 -2.28 3.79
N GLY A 60 3.15 -3.50 3.20
CA GLY A 60 2.15 -3.84 2.19
C GLY A 60 2.39 -3.10 0.89
N CYS A 61 3.64 -3.03 0.48
CA CYS A 61 4.08 -2.24 -0.67
C CYS A 61 3.45 -2.68 -2.01
N GLY A 62 2.88 -3.88 -2.07
CA GLY A 62 2.34 -4.45 -3.29
C GLY A 62 3.41 -4.64 -4.37
N SER A 63 2.98 -4.68 -5.61
CA SER A 63 3.89 -4.83 -6.75
C SER A 63 4.51 -3.51 -7.23
N ARG A 64 4.17 -2.38 -6.57
CA ARG A 64 4.69 -1.05 -6.89
C ARG A 64 4.78 -0.20 -5.63
N PRO A 65 5.94 -0.24 -4.93
CA PRO A 65 6.14 0.53 -3.72
C PRO A 65 6.00 2.04 -3.95
N ALA A 66 5.38 2.71 -2.98
CA ALA A 66 5.20 4.15 -3.00
C ALA A 66 6.48 4.93 -2.72
N LEU A 67 7.45 4.29 -2.09
CA LEU A 67 8.73 4.92 -1.73
C LEU A 67 9.60 5.33 -2.93
N SER A 68 9.22 4.95 -4.17
CA SER A 68 9.84 5.49 -5.40
C SER A 68 9.66 7.01 -5.53
N TYR A 69 8.70 7.60 -4.83
CA TYR A 69 8.52 9.04 -4.74
C TYR A 69 9.73 9.76 -4.13
N PHE A 70 10.38 9.15 -3.14
CA PHE A 70 11.51 9.76 -2.45
C PHE A 70 12.84 9.51 -3.17
N SER A 71 13.81 10.40 -2.97
CA SER A 71 15.14 10.33 -3.56
C SER A 71 15.76 8.94 -3.52
N VAL A 72 16.59 8.62 -4.51
CA VAL A 72 17.33 7.36 -4.63
C VAL A 72 18.37 7.14 -3.53
N ASP A 73 18.80 8.22 -2.84
CA ASP A 73 19.81 8.15 -1.79
C ASP A 73 19.30 7.53 -0.48
N ASN A 74 18.05 7.09 -0.43
CA ASN A 74 17.43 6.46 0.73
C ASN A 74 17.60 4.94 0.70
N GLU A 75 17.79 4.33 1.88
CA GLU A 75 17.70 2.88 2.04
C GLU A 75 16.21 2.48 2.13
N LYS A 76 15.68 1.88 1.05
CA LYS A 76 14.25 1.58 0.90
C LYS A 76 13.97 0.10 1.15
N HIS A 77 13.06 -0.20 2.05
CA HIS A 77 12.63 -1.55 2.43
C HIS A 77 11.16 -1.76 2.11
N CYS A 78 10.85 -2.88 1.49
CA CYS A 78 9.49 -3.30 1.12
C CYS A 78 9.11 -4.56 1.88
N VAL A 79 7.97 -4.52 2.57
CA VAL A 79 7.41 -5.64 3.33
C VAL A 79 6.06 -6.02 2.74
N ASP A 80 5.97 -7.21 2.16
CA ASP A 80 4.71 -7.73 1.63
C ASP A 80 4.82 -9.25 1.48
N PRO A 81 3.86 -10.05 1.96
CA PRO A 81 3.93 -11.50 1.91
C PRO A 81 3.93 -12.07 0.48
N LEU A 82 3.44 -11.31 -0.50
CA LEU A 82 3.34 -11.71 -1.89
C LEU A 82 4.50 -11.20 -2.77
N LEU A 83 5.55 -10.60 -2.18
CA LEU A 83 6.67 -10.06 -2.96
C LEU A 83 7.35 -11.11 -3.85
N SER A 84 7.49 -12.34 -3.35
CA SER A 84 8.07 -13.42 -4.16
C SER A 84 7.26 -13.71 -5.42
N GLU A 85 5.94 -13.63 -5.33
CA GLU A 85 5.01 -13.81 -6.43
C GLU A 85 5.00 -12.59 -7.35
N PHE A 86 4.97 -11.37 -6.78
CA PHE A 86 4.96 -10.14 -7.55
C PHE A 86 6.20 -9.98 -8.43
N LEU A 87 7.37 -10.32 -7.91
CA LEU A 87 8.64 -10.27 -8.66
C LEU A 87 8.70 -11.25 -9.85
N ASN A 88 7.83 -12.25 -9.88
CA ASN A 88 7.70 -13.21 -10.97
C ASN A 88 6.55 -12.88 -11.93
N ILE A 89 5.83 -11.79 -11.70
CA ILE A 89 4.76 -11.37 -12.63
C ILE A 89 5.43 -10.76 -13.87
N GLU A 90 5.32 -11.46 -14.99
CA GLU A 90 5.43 -10.83 -16.29
C GLU A 90 4.11 -10.12 -16.58
N LYS A 91 4.14 -8.80 -16.58
CA LYS A 91 2.95 -8.00 -16.83
C LYS A 91 2.55 -8.13 -18.30
N GLN A 92 1.57 -8.95 -18.55
CA GLN A 92 0.92 -9.02 -19.85
C GLN A 92 -0.31 -8.09 -19.87
N PRO A 93 -0.59 -7.41 -20.99
CA PRO A 93 -1.85 -6.70 -21.14
C PRO A 93 -2.98 -7.68 -20.82
N CYS A 94 -3.90 -7.29 -19.93
CA CYS A 94 -5.10 -8.12 -19.81
C CYS A 94 -5.73 -8.13 -21.21
N GLY A 95 -6.09 -9.32 -21.71
CA GLY A 95 -6.71 -9.47 -23.05
C GLY A 95 -8.09 -8.83 -23.18
N CYS A 96 -8.44 -7.92 -22.27
CA CYS A 96 -9.64 -7.11 -22.32
C CYS A 96 -9.46 -6.08 -23.43
N ASN A 97 -10.07 -6.33 -24.57
CA ASN A 97 -10.09 -5.37 -25.67
C ASN A 97 -10.92 -4.15 -25.27
N ILE A 98 -10.23 -3.06 -24.90
CA ILE A 98 -10.83 -1.85 -24.33
C ILE A 98 -11.70 -1.10 -25.36
N ASN A 99 -11.52 -1.38 -26.63
CA ASN A 99 -12.31 -0.78 -27.72
C ASN A 99 -13.70 -1.42 -27.90
N GLU A 100 -13.92 -2.59 -27.34
CA GLU A 100 -15.23 -3.23 -27.28
C GLU A 100 -15.82 -3.01 -25.89
N HIS A 101 -16.86 -2.20 -25.77
CA HIS A 101 -17.62 -1.90 -24.55
C HIS A 101 -18.24 -3.15 -23.86
N ASP A 102 -17.70 -4.32 -24.09
CA ASP A 102 -18.20 -5.59 -23.54
C ASP A 102 -17.63 -5.85 -22.17
N LYS A 103 -18.31 -5.29 -21.16
CA LYS A 103 -18.01 -5.46 -19.73
C LYS A 103 -18.07 -6.93 -19.26
N THR A 104 -18.54 -7.82 -20.11
CA THR A 104 -18.80 -9.23 -19.73
C THR A 104 -17.59 -10.13 -19.97
N LYS A 105 -16.55 -9.66 -20.65
CA LYS A 105 -15.38 -10.47 -21.02
C LYS A 105 -14.23 -10.43 -20.03
N CYS A 106 -14.22 -9.48 -19.08
CA CYS A 106 -13.23 -9.48 -18.03
C CYS A 106 -13.76 -10.18 -16.79
N THR A 107 -13.22 -11.35 -16.50
CA THR A 107 -13.59 -12.17 -15.34
C THR A 107 -12.90 -11.73 -14.04
N LEU A 108 -12.04 -10.71 -14.10
CA LEU A 108 -11.24 -10.31 -12.96
C LEU A 108 -11.99 -9.30 -12.08
N PRO A 109 -12.00 -9.50 -10.75
CA PRO A 109 -12.62 -8.60 -9.80
C PRO A 109 -12.01 -7.19 -9.91
N GLY A 110 -12.84 -6.17 -9.88
CA GLY A 110 -12.39 -4.76 -9.94
C GLY A 110 -12.25 -4.15 -11.34
N HIS A 111 -12.31 -4.93 -12.41
CA HIS A 111 -12.22 -4.42 -13.80
C HIS A 111 -13.45 -3.64 -14.29
N THR A 112 -14.57 -3.71 -13.58
CA THR A 112 -15.85 -3.15 -14.04
C THR A 112 -15.93 -1.63 -14.05
N ASN A 113 -15.01 -0.94 -13.38
CA ASN A 113 -15.10 0.52 -13.17
C ASN A 113 -13.95 1.35 -13.74
N PHE A 114 -12.95 0.74 -14.37
CA PHE A 114 -11.75 1.47 -14.79
C PHE A 114 -11.44 1.24 -16.26
N HIS A 115 -11.95 2.12 -17.14
CA HIS A 115 -11.62 2.17 -18.54
C HIS A 115 -10.52 3.20 -18.77
N TYR A 116 -9.29 2.75 -19.01
CA TYR A 116 -8.20 3.59 -19.49
C TYR A 116 -7.91 3.32 -20.96
N ARG A 117 -7.64 4.37 -21.73
CA ARG A 117 -7.02 4.24 -23.04
C ARG A 117 -5.57 3.85 -22.85
N TYR A 118 -5.19 2.67 -23.31
CA TYR A 118 -3.80 2.26 -23.36
C TYR A 118 -3.21 2.68 -24.70
N GLU A 119 -2.18 3.50 -24.65
CA GLU A 119 -1.13 3.46 -25.67
C GLU A 119 -0.29 2.23 -25.38
N GLU A 120 0.18 1.53 -26.43
CA GLU A 120 1.02 0.33 -26.30
C GLU A 120 2.27 0.66 -25.47
N LYS A 121 2.26 0.31 -24.18
CA LYS A 121 3.45 0.44 -23.32
C LYS A 121 4.14 -0.93 -23.26
N PRO A 122 5.49 -0.96 -23.21
CA PRO A 122 6.25 -2.20 -23.19
C PRO A 122 5.93 -3.02 -21.93
N ASN A 123 6.09 -4.33 -22.04
CA ASN A 123 6.00 -5.24 -20.88
C ASN A 123 6.92 -4.76 -19.77
N ILE A 124 6.37 -4.54 -18.59
CA ILE A 124 7.14 -4.12 -17.42
C ILE A 124 7.41 -5.35 -16.58
N ASN A 125 8.68 -5.61 -16.34
CA ASN A 125 9.11 -6.62 -15.40
C ASN A 125 9.19 -5.97 -14.01
N VAL A 126 8.35 -6.42 -13.08
CA VAL A 126 8.31 -5.89 -11.71
C VAL A 126 9.67 -6.02 -11.03
N ARG A 127 10.37 -7.14 -11.24
CA ARG A 127 11.70 -7.39 -10.69
C ARG A 127 12.70 -6.33 -11.10
N ASN A 128 12.77 -6.00 -12.39
CA ASN A 128 13.72 -5.00 -12.88
C ASN A 128 13.51 -3.66 -12.18
N TRP A 129 12.27 -3.28 -11.97
CA TRP A 129 11.95 -2.03 -11.30
C TRP A 129 12.37 -2.02 -9.82
N PHE A 130 12.17 -3.12 -9.10
CA PHE A 130 12.67 -3.24 -7.72
C PHE A 130 14.21 -3.22 -7.65
N GLU A 131 14.88 -3.82 -8.65
CA GLU A 131 16.34 -3.83 -8.76
C GLU A 131 16.91 -2.46 -9.14
N GLU A 132 16.28 -1.74 -10.06
CA GLU A 132 16.67 -0.38 -10.49
C GLU A 132 16.59 0.64 -9.34
N GLU A 133 15.61 0.51 -8.46
CA GLU A 133 15.39 1.35 -7.28
C GLU A 133 16.13 0.85 -6.03
N ASP A 134 16.89 -0.24 -6.12
CA ASP A 134 17.64 -0.90 -5.02
C ASP A 134 16.81 -1.21 -3.77
N TYR A 135 15.55 -1.64 -3.96
CA TYR A 135 14.71 -2.03 -2.83
C TYR A 135 15.23 -3.28 -2.10
N LYS A 136 15.26 -3.22 -0.78
CA LYS A 136 15.45 -4.39 0.08
C LYS A 136 14.10 -5.06 0.35
N ILE A 137 13.92 -6.29 -0.11
CA ILE A 137 12.64 -6.99 -0.07
C ILE A 137 12.54 -7.92 1.14
N HIS A 138 11.38 -7.89 1.80
CA HIS A 138 11.02 -8.75 2.92
C HIS A 138 9.68 -9.45 2.60
N PRO A 139 9.70 -10.70 2.09
CA PRO A 139 8.50 -11.43 1.69
C PRO A 139 7.83 -12.07 2.92
N PHE A 140 7.46 -11.25 3.89
CA PHE A 140 6.82 -11.64 5.14
C PHE A 140 5.53 -10.87 5.35
N PRO A 141 4.52 -11.46 6.01
CA PRO A 141 3.38 -10.72 6.48
C PRO A 141 3.81 -9.69 7.54
N TYR A 142 3.18 -8.55 7.57
CA TYR A 142 3.54 -7.45 8.47
C TYR A 142 3.32 -7.79 9.95
N GLU A 143 2.56 -8.83 10.23
CA GLU A 143 2.35 -9.39 11.57
C GLU A 143 3.56 -10.16 12.09
N GLU A 144 4.47 -10.56 11.23
CA GLU A 144 5.72 -11.20 11.60
C GLU A 144 6.82 -10.15 11.81
N PHE A 145 7.49 -10.23 12.96
CA PHE A 145 8.56 -9.27 13.28
C PHE A 145 9.82 -9.53 12.45
N ILE A 146 10.30 -8.49 11.78
CA ILE A 146 11.48 -8.52 10.91
C ILE A 146 12.65 -7.86 11.64
N LEU A 147 13.48 -8.65 12.29
CA LEU A 147 14.57 -8.20 13.13
C LEU A 147 15.53 -7.17 12.47
N PRO A 148 15.92 -7.30 11.19
CA PRO A 148 16.75 -6.29 10.51
C PRO A 148 16.15 -4.88 10.44
N LEU A 149 14.84 -4.71 10.66
CA LEU A 149 14.17 -3.40 10.64
C LEU A 149 14.11 -2.74 12.02
N GLU A 150 14.40 -3.48 13.10
CA GLU A 150 14.22 -3.01 14.48
C GLU A 150 14.96 -1.70 14.75
N ASN A 151 14.22 -0.67 15.19
CA ASN A 151 14.71 0.65 15.58
C ASN A 151 15.61 1.32 14.53
N ARG A 152 15.28 1.12 13.25
CA ARG A 152 16.06 1.68 12.13
C ARG A 152 15.29 2.67 11.27
N ALA A 153 13.98 2.57 11.21
CA ALA A 153 13.18 3.35 10.28
C ALA A 153 13.06 4.82 10.71
N ASP A 154 13.42 5.72 9.82
CA ASP A 154 13.14 7.15 9.92
C ASP A 154 11.69 7.43 9.49
N PHE A 155 11.16 6.61 8.57
CA PHE A 155 9.80 6.70 8.09
C PHE A 155 9.22 5.31 7.79
N VAL A 156 7.99 5.09 8.20
CA VAL A 156 7.19 3.91 7.81
C VAL A 156 5.93 4.37 7.11
N LEU A 157 5.71 3.86 5.92
CA LEU A 157 4.44 3.94 5.21
C LEU A 157 3.66 2.65 5.44
N CYS A 158 2.40 2.77 5.84
CA CYS A 158 1.45 1.66 5.92
C CYS A 158 0.11 2.14 5.35
N TRP A 159 -0.10 1.90 4.05
CA TRP A 159 -1.22 2.50 3.33
C TRP A 159 -2.15 1.44 2.75
N ASN A 160 -3.39 1.38 3.26
CA ASN A 160 -4.41 0.41 2.82
C ASN A 160 -3.97 -1.06 2.98
N VAL A 161 -3.49 -1.42 4.15
CA VAL A 161 -2.87 -2.73 4.41
C VAL A 161 -3.38 -3.39 5.68
N LEU A 162 -3.59 -2.64 6.77
CA LEU A 162 -3.93 -3.22 8.07
C LEU A 162 -5.25 -4.03 8.05
N ASP A 163 -6.20 -3.59 7.25
CA ASP A 163 -7.48 -4.27 7.05
C ASP A 163 -7.39 -5.55 6.21
N HIS A 164 -6.25 -5.76 5.51
CA HIS A 164 -5.99 -6.96 4.71
C HIS A 164 -5.37 -8.10 5.51
N GLY A 165 -4.71 -7.83 6.62
CA GLY A 165 -3.99 -8.80 7.42
C GLY A 165 -4.86 -9.58 8.42
N TYR A 166 -4.26 -10.55 9.09
CA TYR A 166 -4.95 -11.40 10.05
C TYR A 166 -4.81 -10.95 11.52
N ASP A 167 -3.92 -10.02 11.81
CA ASP A 167 -3.64 -9.50 13.17
C ASP A 167 -3.06 -8.07 13.10
N TRP A 168 -3.92 -7.08 12.88
CA TRP A 168 -3.50 -5.69 12.75
C TRP A 168 -2.78 -5.15 14.01
N ARG A 169 -3.07 -5.72 15.20
CA ARG A 169 -2.41 -5.32 16.46
C ARG A 169 -0.94 -5.67 16.42
N ALA A 170 -0.62 -6.91 16.03
CA ALA A 170 0.77 -7.34 15.85
C ALA A 170 1.48 -6.48 14.79
N GLY A 171 0.78 -6.09 13.73
CA GLY A 171 1.30 -5.18 12.71
C GLY A 171 1.69 -3.81 13.26
N ILE A 172 0.80 -3.17 14.02
CA ILE A 172 1.10 -1.87 14.67
C ILE A 172 2.23 -1.99 15.67
N GLU A 173 2.25 -3.05 16.49
CA GLU A 173 3.37 -3.30 17.43
C GLU A 173 4.71 -3.44 16.70
N ASN A 174 4.74 -4.10 15.54
CA ASN A 174 5.94 -4.24 14.75
C ASN A 174 6.37 -2.91 14.13
N ILE A 175 5.42 -2.13 13.58
CA ILE A 175 5.68 -0.78 13.06
C ILE A 175 6.33 0.11 14.13
N ILE A 176 5.78 0.09 15.35
CA ILE A 176 6.34 0.82 16.49
C ILE A 176 7.79 0.39 16.78
N LYS A 177 8.08 -0.91 16.71
CA LYS A 177 9.44 -1.43 16.92
C LYS A 177 10.41 -1.09 15.79
N TYR A 178 9.94 -0.97 14.55
CA TYR A 178 10.78 -0.62 13.40
C TYR A 178 11.23 0.84 13.45
N LEU A 179 10.35 1.74 13.90
CA LEU A 179 10.63 3.16 13.94
C LEU A 179 11.67 3.50 15.02
N LYS A 180 12.61 4.38 14.68
CA LYS A 180 13.45 5.10 15.65
C LYS A 180 12.58 6.01 16.52
N THR A 181 13.12 6.46 17.67
CA THR A 181 12.58 7.63 18.34
C THR A 181 12.58 8.81 17.38
N ASP A 182 11.52 9.62 17.37
CA ASP A 182 11.28 10.69 16.41
C ASP A 182 11.02 10.23 14.95
N GLY A 183 11.04 8.94 14.65
CA GLY A 183 10.66 8.41 13.33
C GLY A 183 9.18 8.63 13.03
N MET A 184 8.83 8.75 11.76
CA MET A 184 7.47 9.12 11.34
C MET A 184 6.70 7.92 10.76
N LEU A 185 5.43 7.83 11.09
CA LEU A 185 4.46 6.89 10.53
C LEU A 185 3.44 7.65 9.70
N LEU A 186 3.27 7.26 8.43
CA LEU A 186 2.11 7.62 7.63
C LEU A 186 1.24 6.37 7.46
N LEU A 187 0.08 6.38 8.08
CA LEU A 187 -0.86 5.27 8.12
C LEU A 187 -2.18 5.66 7.47
N ALA A 188 -2.71 4.77 6.63
CA ALA A 188 -4.09 4.85 6.16
C ALA A 188 -4.72 3.46 6.08
N THR A 189 -5.95 3.32 6.56
CA THR A 189 -6.68 2.05 6.58
C THR A 189 -8.19 2.27 6.54
N ASP A 190 -8.91 1.27 6.05
CA ASP A 190 -10.35 1.16 6.20
C ASP A 190 -10.68 0.33 7.44
N PHE A 191 -11.87 0.54 8.02
CA PHE A 191 -12.31 -0.20 9.20
C PHE A 191 -13.23 -1.35 8.85
N GLU A 192 -14.03 -1.19 7.79
CA GLU A 192 -15.05 -2.14 7.44
C GLU A 192 -14.47 -3.45 6.94
N ARG A 193 -15.07 -4.55 7.40
CA ARG A 193 -14.80 -5.87 6.84
C ARG A 193 -15.49 -6.01 5.48
N HIS A 194 -14.73 -6.33 4.48
CA HIS A 194 -15.22 -6.67 3.14
C HIS A 194 -15.00 -8.15 2.83
N LYS A 195 -15.54 -8.62 1.70
CA LYS A 195 -15.39 -10.01 1.26
C LYS A 195 -13.94 -10.50 1.20
N PHE A 196 -13.00 -9.59 0.92
CA PHE A 196 -11.58 -9.89 0.72
C PHE A 196 -10.67 -9.20 1.74
N HIS A 197 -11.25 -8.51 2.73
CA HIS A 197 -10.53 -7.82 3.79
C HIS A 197 -11.08 -8.26 5.13
N ILE A 198 -10.21 -8.58 6.06
CA ILE A 198 -10.60 -8.99 7.41
C ILE A 198 -11.17 -7.81 8.18
N GLY A 199 -10.68 -6.59 7.88
CA GLY A 199 -11.11 -5.37 8.53
C GLY A 199 -10.48 -5.16 9.91
N ILE A 200 -10.75 -4.00 10.49
CA ILE A 200 -10.31 -3.61 11.83
C ILE A 200 -11.45 -3.83 12.81
N ASP A 201 -11.37 -4.86 13.62
CA ASP A 201 -12.42 -5.27 14.55
C ASP A 201 -12.67 -4.29 15.70
N ASN A 202 -11.68 -3.46 16.03
CA ASN A 202 -11.78 -2.43 17.07
C ASN A 202 -11.07 -1.12 16.65
N PRO A 203 -11.73 -0.26 15.87
CA PRO A 203 -11.16 1.01 15.43
C PRO A 203 -10.72 1.95 16.56
N SER A 204 -11.43 1.93 17.70
CA SER A 204 -11.08 2.76 18.85
C SER A 204 -9.75 2.33 19.46
N GLU A 205 -9.52 1.03 19.60
CA GLU A 205 -8.26 0.47 20.11
C GLU A 205 -7.09 0.80 19.17
N LEU A 206 -7.30 0.73 17.84
CA LEU A 206 -6.28 1.16 16.88
C LEU A 206 -5.90 2.63 17.10
N LYS A 207 -6.89 3.52 17.23
CA LYS A 207 -6.64 4.95 17.48
C LYS A 207 -5.90 5.16 18.79
N GLU A 208 -6.31 4.49 19.88
CA GLU A 208 -5.64 4.54 21.18
C GLU A 208 -4.18 4.07 21.08
N MET A 209 -3.90 2.95 20.40
CA MET A 209 -2.53 2.46 20.20
C MET A 209 -1.67 3.48 19.42
N ILE A 210 -2.22 4.15 18.45
CA ILE A 210 -1.53 5.19 17.70
C ILE A 210 -1.28 6.41 18.61
N GLU A 211 -2.29 6.92 19.29
CA GLU A 211 -2.18 8.09 20.16
C GLU A 211 -1.22 7.84 21.35
N ASP A 212 -1.17 6.63 21.90
CA ASP A 212 -0.27 6.28 23.00
C ASP A 212 1.20 6.31 22.58
N ASN A 213 1.50 5.91 21.35
CA ASN A 213 2.88 5.73 20.88
C ASN A 213 3.39 6.87 19.99
N PHE A 214 2.48 7.71 19.47
CA PHE A 214 2.83 8.77 18.53
C PHE A 214 2.32 10.13 18.98
N GLU A 215 3.10 11.17 18.74
CA GLU A 215 2.63 12.54 18.66
C GLU A 215 1.90 12.69 17.31
N ILE A 216 0.61 12.98 17.33
CA ILE A 216 -0.19 13.13 16.12
C ILE A 216 0.09 14.51 15.49
N LEU A 217 0.68 14.49 14.31
CA LEU A 217 1.02 15.70 13.56
C LEU A 217 -0.12 16.14 12.65
N GLN A 218 -0.80 15.18 12.03
CA GLN A 218 -1.92 15.44 11.12
C GLN A 218 -2.85 14.24 11.08
N THR A 219 -4.14 14.51 11.00
CA THR A 219 -5.16 13.52 10.67
C THR A 219 -5.99 14.02 9.51
N GLU A 220 -6.31 13.13 8.59
CA GLU A 220 -7.27 13.41 7.53
C GLU A 220 -8.44 12.44 7.68
N GLU A 221 -9.65 12.96 7.65
CA GLU A 221 -10.84 12.14 7.54
C GLU A 221 -11.20 11.93 6.08
N SER A 222 -11.89 10.82 5.80
CA SER A 222 -12.33 10.44 4.45
C SER A 222 -12.78 11.65 3.62
N GLY A 223 -11.98 12.01 2.66
CA GLY A 223 -12.23 13.12 1.75
C GLY A 223 -12.12 12.67 0.30
N THR A 224 -13.19 12.89 -0.47
CA THR A 224 -13.16 12.65 -1.91
C THR A 224 -12.22 13.65 -2.57
N VAL A 225 -11.01 13.23 -2.87
CA VAL A 225 -10.08 14.07 -3.63
C VAL A 225 -10.47 14.06 -5.11
N VAL A 226 -11.05 15.16 -5.57
CA VAL A 226 -11.34 15.39 -6.99
C VAL A 226 -10.04 15.78 -7.69
N VAL A 227 -9.44 14.87 -8.44
CA VAL A 227 -8.15 15.07 -9.13
C VAL A 227 -8.26 15.81 -10.45
N ASP A 228 -9.44 15.87 -11.07
CA ASP A 228 -9.61 16.61 -12.34
C ASP A 228 -11.03 17.13 -12.49
N LYS A 229 -11.17 18.38 -12.97
CA LYS A 229 -12.46 19.03 -13.18
C LYS A 229 -13.22 18.49 -14.39
N ASP A 230 -12.55 17.81 -15.31
CA ASP A 230 -13.15 17.52 -16.62
C ASP A 230 -13.50 16.07 -16.90
N ARG A 231 -12.96 15.06 -16.20
CA ARG A 231 -13.34 13.65 -16.47
C ARG A 231 -12.98 12.70 -15.34
N ARG A 232 -13.94 12.34 -14.51
CA ARG A 232 -13.95 11.17 -13.64
C ARG A 232 -13.47 11.45 -12.21
N LYS A 233 -14.36 11.20 -11.30
CA LYS A 233 -14.06 11.03 -9.90
C LYS A 233 -13.15 9.82 -9.77
N PHE A 234 -11.88 10.03 -9.53
CA PHE A 234 -11.00 9.00 -9.00
C PHE A 234 -11.07 9.11 -7.49
N ASN A 235 -11.59 8.10 -6.83
CA ASN A 235 -11.26 7.85 -5.45
C ASN A 235 -9.83 7.31 -5.44
N VAL A 236 -8.90 8.23 -5.43
CA VAL A 236 -7.50 7.89 -5.53
C VAL A 236 -6.93 7.82 -4.13
N GLY A 237 -7.07 6.65 -3.51
CA GLY A 237 -6.26 6.32 -2.35
C GLY A 237 -6.48 7.15 -1.08
N MET A 238 -7.22 8.27 -1.14
CA MET A 238 -7.49 9.17 -0.02
C MET A 238 -8.91 9.04 0.54
N ASP A 239 -9.67 8.05 0.09
CA ASP A 239 -10.97 7.71 0.65
C ASP A 239 -10.77 6.54 1.63
N ARG A 240 -10.22 6.85 2.79
CA ARG A 240 -9.95 5.90 3.87
C ARG A 240 -10.66 6.34 5.13
N ASP A 241 -11.10 5.39 5.94
CA ASP A 241 -11.78 5.67 7.20
C ASP A 241 -10.88 6.35 8.23
N TYR A 242 -9.57 6.09 8.14
CA TYR A 242 -8.59 6.66 9.04
C TYR A 242 -7.25 6.90 8.33
N MET A 243 -6.79 8.14 8.37
CA MET A 243 -5.48 8.55 7.87
C MET A 243 -4.78 9.39 8.93
N VAL A 244 -3.53 9.07 9.23
CA VAL A 244 -2.75 9.76 10.26
C VAL A 244 -1.27 9.84 9.90
N LEU A 245 -0.69 11.02 10.13
CA LEU A 245 0.74 11.23 10.24
C LEU A 245 1.09 11.39 11.72
N GLY A 246 1.93 10.51 12.22
CA GLY A 246 2.38 10.52 13.59
C GLY A 246 3.90 10.47 13.70
N LYS A 247 4.46 11.12 14.73
CA LYS A 247 5.86 11.07 15.11
C LYS A 247 6.02 10.20 16.35
N LYS A 248 6.89 9.18 16.31
CA LYS A 248 7.11 8.28 17.45
C LYS A 248 7.65 9.04 18.65
N LYS A 249 7.03 8.83 19.81
CA LYS A 249 7.41 9.41 21.12
C LYS A 249 8.73 8.84 21.66
#